data_25a1b44b8b384c1ff5b2e28c428f4fb3
#
_entry.id   25a1b44b8b384c1ff5b2e28c428f4fb3
#
_cell.length_a   1.000
_cell.length_b   1.000
_cell.length_c   1.000
_cell.angle_alpha   90.00
_cell.angle_beta   90.00
_cell.angle_gamma   90.00
#
_symmetry.space_group_name_H-M   'P 1'
#
loop_
_entity.id
_entity.type
_entity.pdbx_description
1 polymer ?
#
loop_
_entity_poly.entity_id
_entity_poly.type
_entity_poly.pdbx_seq_one_letter_code
_entity_poly.pdbx_strand_id
1 'polypeptide(L)'
;MLTVDRVEVLYFRLPKRRPFRTSFGEHAVRHVILCVANADGLTGWGECVMDDDPGYCYETVETVWHMLSRFLASDLMGKPLETPFDAAATWARRRGHPLAKAGLEAAVWDLLAQANDLSLADYIWQQAGLDPKQRPDRVSVGVSIGIQPSIEETFAQIDEFLGLGYGRIKLKIEPGWDVEMARAVRARYPDIRMMLDANSAYTLDDAAHLSQFDDLNLLMLEQPLYHDDIYLHSLLAPQIKSPLCLDESIHNERDARAALDLGACRIINIKPARVGGLSQAVRIHNLCRERGVPVWCGGMEETGIGRAANVAVASLPGYTLPGDISASDRYFERDIITDPFVLNREDSTLSVRNGLGLSAAPDEAFIRELVERRIEIA
;
A
#
# COMPACT_ATOMS: atom_id res chain seq x y z
N MET A 1 5.01 -28.20 -2.78
CA MET A 1 5.85 -27.57 -3.85
C MET A 1 4.95 -27.40 -5.05
N LEU A 2 4.78 -26.18 -5.53
CA LEU A 2 3.99 -25.84 -6.72
C LEU A 2 4.90 -25.46 -7.90
N THR A 3 4.38 -25.60 -9.11
CA THR A 3 5.05 -25.12 -10.32
C THR A 3 4.06 -24.34 -11.16
N VAL A 4 4.33 -23.06 -11.38
CA VAL A 4 3.46 -22.22 -12.22
C VAL A 4 3.55 -22.69 -13.66
N ASP A 5 2.42 -23.01 -14.25
CA ASP A 5 2.31 -23.51 -15.62
C ASP A 5 1.72 -22.46 -16.59
N ARG A 6 1.05 -21.45 -16.07
CA ARG A 6 0.46 -20.37 -16.86
C ARG A 6 0.36 -19.08 -16.05
N VAL A 7 0.67 -17.97 -16.70
CA VAL A 7 0.43 -16.62 -16.17
C VAL A 7 -0.36 -15.82 -17.20
N GLU A 8 -1.48 -15.24 -16.76
CA GLU A 8 -2.25 -14.29 -17.55
C GLU A 8 -2.08 -12.89 -16.95
N VAL A 9 -1.89 -11.89 -17.81
CA VAL A 9 -1.78 -10.48 -17.42
C VAL A 9 -2.90 -9.72 -18.08
N LEU A 10 -3.72 -9.05 -17.28
CA LEU A 10 -4.91 -8.31 -17.70
C LEU A 10 -4.74 -6.84 -17.34
N TYR A 11 -4.96 -5.93 -18.28
CA TYR A 11 -4.96 -4.49 -18.02
C TYR A 11 -6.33 -3.89 -18.33
N PHE A 12 -6.80 -3.02 -17.45
CA PHE A 12 -8.01 -2.22 -17.60
C PHE A 12 -7.94 -0.94 -16.77
N ARG A 13 -8.93 -0.07 -16.94
CA ARG A 13 -9.10 1.17 -16.19
C ARG A 13 -10.41 1.19 -15.43
N LEU A 14 -10.37 1.73 -14.21
CA LEU A 14 -11.54 1.99 -13.38
C LEU A 14 -11.66 3.48 -13.09
N PRO A 15 -12.81 4.11 -13.37
CA PRO A 15 -13.06 5.47 -12.94
C PRO A 15 -13.16 5.52 -11.42
N LYS A 16 -12.52 6.52 -10.81
CA LYS A 16 -12.66 6.79 -9.39
C LYS A 16 -13.93 7.62 -9.13
N ARG A 17 -14.54 7.44 -7.98
CA ARG A 17 -15.71 8.25 -7.55
C ARG A 17 -15.39 9.73 -7.47
N ARG A 18 -14.14 10.07 -7.12
CA ARG A 18 -13.63 11.45 -7.05
C ARG A 18 -12.17 11.47 -7.51
N PRO A 19 -11.77 12.52 -8.24
CA PRO A 19 -10.35 12.76 -8.46
C PRO A 19 -9.59 12.86 -7.14
N PHE A 20 -8.31 12.49 -7.15
CA PHE A 20 -7.44 12.54 -5.98
C PHE A 20 -6.19 13.34 -6.33
N ARG A 21 -6.01 14.50 -5.65
CA ARG A 21 -4.91 15.43 -5.88
C ARG A 21 -3.85 15.28 -4.79
N THR A 22 -2.60 15.19 -5.23
CA THR A 22 -1.39 15.17 -4.40
C THR A 22 -0.43 16.27 -4.88
N SER A 23 0.74 16.40 -4.25
CA SER A 23 1.78 17.34 -4.70
C SER A 23 2.35 17.05 -6.10
N PHE A 24 2.19 15.82 -6.61
CA PHE A 24 2.71 15.41 -7.94
C PHE A 24 1.64 15.29 -9.02
N GLY A 25 0.36 15.52 -8.74
CA GLY A 25 -0.68 15.50 -9.76
C GLY A 25 -2.07 15.14 -9.25
N GLU A 26 -3.03 15.07 -10.19
CA GLU A 26 -4.40 14.68 -9.94
C GLU A 26 -4.81 13.52 -10.86
N HIS A 27 -5.40 12.48 -10.30
CA HIS A 27 -5.81 11.28 -11.02
C HIS A 27 -7.29 10.96 -10.77
N ALA A 28 -8.08 10.88 -11.85
CA ALA A 28 -9.51 10.54 -11.83
C ALA A 28 -9.80 9.07 -12.21
N VAL A 29 -8.78 8.36 -12.66
CA VAL A 29 -8.87 6.98 -13.13
C VAL A 29 -7.82 6.14 -12.42
N ARG A 30 -8.16 4.90 -12.06
CA ARG A 30 -7.20 3.91 -11.57
C ARG A 30 -6.81 2.96 -12.71
N HIS A 31 -5.53 2.87 -13.01
CA HIS A 31 -4.97 1.86 -13.90
C HIS A 31 -4.72 0.59 -13.10
N VAL A 32 -5.18 -0.54 -13.60
CA VAL A 32 -5.09 -1.84 -12.93
C VAL A 32 -4.45 -2.85 -13.87
N ILE A 33 -3.43 -3.55 -13.39
CA ILE A 33 -2.93 -4.76 -14.04
C ILE A 33 -3.11 -5.93 -13.07
N LEU A 34 -3.92 -6.91 -13.47
CA LEU A 34 -4.04 -8.15 -12.72
C LEU A 34 -3.07 -9.20 -13.26
N CYS A 35 -2.44 -9.90 -12.35
CA CYS A 35 -1.65 -11.11 -12.61
C CYS A 35 -2.47 -12.31 -12.14
N VAL A 36 -2.76 -13.23 -13.05
CA VAL A 36 -3.47 -14.48 -12.76
C VAL A 36 -2.50 -15.62 -13.00
N ALA A 37 -2.07 -16.28 -11.93
CA ALA A 37 -1.13 -17.40 -12.02
C ALA A 37 -1.87 -18.71 -11.79
N ASN A 38 -1.54 -19.75 -12.58
CA ASN A 38 -2.10 -21.09 -12.45
C ASN A 38 -0.99 -22.09 -12.10
N ALA A 39 -1.32 -23.01 -11.21
CA ALA A 39 -0.44 -24.11 -10.79
C ALA A 39 -1.29 -25.26 -10.22
N ASP A 40 -1.08 -26.48 -10.69
CA ASP A 40 -1.72 -27.70 -10.15
C ASP A 40 -3.26 -27.61 -10.00
N GLY A 41 -3.93 -26.91 -10.93
CA GLY A 41 -5.38 -26.71 -10.91
C GLY A 41 -5.86 -25.58 -9.99
N LEU A 42 -4.97 -24.90 -9.29
CA LEU A 42 -5.24 -23.71 -8.49
C LEU A 42 -5.08 -22.43 -9.34
N THR A 43 -5.76 -21.36 -8.93
CA THR A 43 -5.65 -20.04 -9.54
C THR A 43 -5.38 -19.00 -8.47
N GLY A 44 -4.26 -18.31 -8.58
CA GLY A 44 -3.88 -17.20 -7.70
C GLY A 44 -4.02 -15.85 -8.41
N TRP A 45 -4.43 -14.84 -7.65
CA TRP A 45 -4.69 -13.50 -8.13
C TRP A 45 -3.78 -12.48 -7.44
N GLY A 46 -3.28 -11.53 -8.21
CA GLY A 46 -2.52 -10.41 -7.68
C GLY A 46 -2.73 -9.16 -8.52
N GLU A 47 -2.51 -8.00 -7.91
CA GLU A 47 -2.73 -6.70 -8.52
C GLU A 47 -1.45 -5.86 -8.51
N CYS A 48 -1.07 -5.33 -9.66
CA CYS A 48 -0.12 -4.25 -9.77
C CYS A 48 -0.87 -2.92 -9.79
N VAL A 49 -0.41 -1.97 -8.99
CA VAL A 49 -0.98 -0.62 -8.90
C VAL A 49 0.04 0.40 -9.35
N MET A 50 -0.28 1.15 -10.38
CA MET A 50 0.57 2.18 -10.97
C MET A 50 -0.29 3.24 -11.65
N ASP A 51 0.33 4.34 -11.99
CA ASP A 51 -0.27 5.38 -12.82
C ASP A 51 0.27 5.31 -14.25
N ASP A 52 -0.27 6.08 -15.16
CA ASP A 52 0.20 6.18 -16.54
C ASP A 52 1.37 7.15 -16.69
N ASP A 53 1.60 8.01 -15.69
CA ASP A 53 2.76 8.86 -15.59
C ASP A 53 3.66 8.49 -14.38
N PRO A 54 4.96 8.85 -14.40
CA PRO A 54 5.90 8.51 -13.33
C PRO A 54 5.92 9.55 -12.19
N GLY A 55 4.79 10.08 -11.76
CA GLY A 55 4.71 11.10 -10.70
C GLY A 55 5.03 10.57 -9.31
N TYR A 56 4.48 9.40 -8.93
CA TYR A 56 4.75 8.77 -7.63
C TYR A 56 6.06 7.97 -7.63
N CYS A 57 6.33 7.22 -8.68
CA CYS A 57 7.54 6.43 -8.84
C CYS A 57 7.90 6.30 -10.33
N TYR A 58 9.04 5.67 -10.62
CA TYR A 58 9.53 5.51 -12.00
C TYR A 58 8.80 4.44 -12.83
N GLU A 59 7.89 3.66 -12.24
CA GLU A 59 7.10 2.67 -12.99
C GLU A 59 5.77 3.27 -13.44
N THR A 60 5.40 2.93 -14.67
CA THR A 60 4.14 3.29 -15.31
C THR A 60 3.43 2.04 -15.83
N VAL A 61 2.20 2.17 -16.32
CA VAL A 61 1.46 1.08 -16.97
C VAL A 61 2.33 0.36 -18.01
N GLU A 62 3.03 1.11 -18.87
CA GLU A 62 3.82 0.52 -19.95
C GLU A 62 5.06 -0.22 -19.45
N THR A 63 5.76 0.32 -18.44
CA THR A 63 6.93 -0.36 -17.90
C THR A 63 6.55 -1.60 -17.11
N VAL A 64 5.46 -1.56 -16.32
CA VAL A 64 4.93 -2.73 -15.60
C VAL A 64 4.47 -3.80 -16.59
N TRP A 65 3.70 -3.43 -17.61
CA TRP A 65 3.26 -4.35 -18.67
C TRP A 65 4.44 -5.02 -19.38
N HIS A 66 5.43 -4.22 -19.75
CA HIS A 66 6.64 -4.72 -20.42
C HIS A 66 7.40 -5.72 -19.55
N MET A 67 7.59 -5.40 -18.26
CA MET A 67 8.31 -6.27 -17.34
C MET A 67 7.59 -7.59 -17.10
N LEU A 68 6.29 -7.55 -16.89
CA LEU A 68 5.48 -8.76 -16.72
C LEU A 68 5.51 -9.64 -17.97
N SER A 69 5.20 -9.05 -19.14
CA SER A 69 5.02 -9.80 -20.39
C SER A 69 6.31 -10.33 -21.00
N ARG A 70 7.46 -9.69 -20.74
CA ARG A 70 8.73 -10.03 -21.38
C ARG A 70 9.73 -10.75 -20.49
N PHE A 71 9.58 -10.61 -19.17
CA PHE A 71 10.59 -11.10 -18.25
C PHE A 71 10.02 -11.86 -17.05
N LEU A 72 9.20 -11.21 -16.20
CA LEU A 72 8.89 -11.74 -14.88
C LEU A 72 8.05 -13.00 -14.93
N ALA A 73 7.02 -13.06 -15.79
CA ALA A 73 6.20 -14.25 -15.93
C ALA A 73 7.02 -15.43 -16.49
N SER A 74 7.79 -15.21 -17.56
CA SER A 74 8.65 -16.26 -18.14
C SER A 74 9.74 -16.76 -17.16
N ASP A 75 10.31 -15.87 -16.34
CA ASP A 75 11.29 -16.29 -15.32
C ASP A 75 10.67 -17.22 -14.26
N LEU A 76 9.37 -17.07 -13.99
CA LEU A 76 8.63 -17.85 -12.99
C LEU A 76 8.20 -19.23 -13.51
N MET A 77 7.96 -19.33 -14.83
CA MET A 77 7.45 -20.56 -15.46
C MET A 77 8.35 -21.77 -15.18
N GLY A 78 7.74 -22.88 -14.78
CA GLY A 78 8.45 -24.13 -14.52
C GLY A 78 9.37 -24.13 -13.29
N LYS A 79 9.37 -23.06 -12.48
CA LYS A 79 10.15 -22.99 -11.25
C LYS A 79 9.42 -23.67 -10.10
N PRO A 80 10.10 -24.54 -9.33
CA PRO A 80 9.52 -25.09 -8.13
C PRO A 80 9.43 -24.02 -7.04
N LEU A 81 8.25 -23.89 -6.43
CA LEU A 81 7.95 -22.92 -5.37
C LEU A 81 7.53 -23.70 -4.11
N GLU A 82 8.34 -23.64 -3.07
CA GLU A 82 8.02 -24.17 -1.74
C GLU A 82 7.45 -23.07 -0.84
N THR A 83 8.02 -21.89 -0.99
CA THR A 83 7.63 -20.68 -0.26
C THR A 83 7.47 -19.50 -1.22
N PRO A 84 6.75 -18.45 -0.83
CA PRO A 84 6.65 -17.25 -1.67
C PRO A 84 7.99 -16.53 -1.89
N PHE A 85 8.95 -16.72 -0.97
CA PHE A 85 10.29 -16.14 -1.10
C PHE A 85 11.08 -16.72 -2.29
N ASP A 86 10.70 -17.90 -2.80
CA ASP A 86 11.31 -18.51 -3.98
C ASP A 86 10.97 -17.71 -5.25
N ALA A 87 9.75 -17.15 -5.36
CA ALA A 87 9.39 -16.26 -6.43
C ALA A 87 10.22 -14.96 -6.37
N ALA A 88 10.33 -14.35 -5.20
CA ALA A 88 11.19 -13.17 -5.01
C ALA A 88 12.66 -13.45 -5.36
N ALA A 89 13.18 -14.64 -5.01
CA ALA A 89 14.54 -15.07 -5.34
C ALA A 89 14.74 -15.27 -6.85
N THR A 90 13.74 -15.76 -7.56
CA THR A 90 13.76 -15.93 -9.03
C THR A 90 14.03 -14.60 -9.72
N TRP A 91 13.48 -13.51 -9.22
CA TRP A 91 13.65 -12.15 -9.78
C TRP A 91 14.81 -11.36 -9.17
N ALA A 92 15.66 -11.95 -8.35
CA ALA A 92 16.77 -11.23 -7.70
C ALA A 92 17.72 -10.54 -8.68
N ARG A 93 17.87 -11.08 -9.92
CA ARG A 93 18.68 -10.47 -10.99
C ARG A 93 17.99 -9.34 -11.73
N ARG A 94 16.66 -9.21 -11.65
CA ARG A 94 15.88 -8.13 -12.26
C ARG A 94 15.90 -6.93 -11.32
N ARG A 95 16.74 -5.95 -11.64
CA ARG A 95 16.85 -4.74 -10.79
C ARG A 95 15.65 -3.83 -11.00
N GLY A 96 15.18 -3.19 -9.92
CA GLY A 96 14.02 -2.29 -9.95
C GLY A 96 12.69 -3.03 -10.17
N HIS A 97 11.73 -2.29 -10.67
CA HIS A 97 10.37 -2.76 -11.02
C HIS A 97 9.62 -3.43 -9.86
N PRO A 98 9.56 -2.76 -8.67
CA PRO A 98 8.87 -3.32 -7.53
C PRO A 98 7.36 -3.49 -7.76
N LEU A 99 6.69 -2.56 -8.45
CA LEU A 99 5.25 -2.65 -8.68
C LEU A 99 4.89 -3.86 -9.56
N ALA A 100 5.66 -4.09 -10.63
CA ALA A 100 5.47 -5.26 -11.49
C ALA A 100 5.70 -6.58 -10.72
N LYS A 101 6.75 -6.64 -9.88
CA LYS A 101 7.04 -7.83 -9.06
C LYS A 101 5.94 -8.08 -8.04
N ALA A 102 5.47 -7.03 -7.37
CA ALA A 102 4.50 -7.14 -6.30
C ALA A 102 3.20 -7.80 -6.75
N GLY A 103 2.67 -7.42 -7.91
CA GLY A 103 1.43 -8.02 -8.40
C GLY A 103 1.59 -9.49 -8.76
N LEU A 104 2.66 -9.87 -9.45
CA LEU A 104 2.89 -11.28 -9.78
C LEU A 104 3.24 -12.12 -8.54
N GLU A 105 3.99 -11.54 -7.58
CA GLU A 105 4.29 -12.21 -6.32
C GLU A 105 3.02 -12.41 -5.48
N ALA A 106 2.10 -11.44 -5.44
CA ALA A 106 0.84 -11.58 -4.72
C ALA A 106 0.01 -12.77 -5.24
N ALA A 107 0.00 -13.00 -6.57
CA ALA A 107 -0.64 -14.18 -7.15
C ALA A 107 0.03 -15.50 -6.68
N VAL A 108 1.35 -15.52 -6.52
CA VAL A 108 2.08 -16.67 -5.97
C VAL A 108 1.76 -16.88 -4.48
N TRP A 109 1.69 -15.82 -3.70
CA TRP A 109 1.26 -15.91 -2.30
C TRP A 109 -0.14 -16.49 -2.16
N ASP A 110 -1.07 -16.08 -3.02
CA ASP A 110 -2.43 -16.60 -3.06
C ASP A 110 -2.44 -18.10 -3.40
N LEU A 111 -1.73 -18.51 -4.47
CA LEU A 111 -1.57 -19.93 -4.84
C LEU A 111 -1.03 -20.79 -3.68
N LEU A 112 0.05 -20.34 -3.04
CA LEU A 112 0.68 -21.10 -1.97
C LEU A 112 -0.17 -21.14 -0.70
N ALA A 113 -0.92 -20.07 -0.39
CA ALA A 113 -1.88 -20.08 0.70
C ALA A 113 -2.98 -21.13 0.45
N GLN A 114 -3.56 -21.16 -0.77
CA GLN A 114 -4.56 -22.16 -1.17
C GLN A 114 -4.00 -23.59 -1.09
N ALA A 115 -2.79 -23.82 -1.59
CA ALA A 115 -2.14 -25.14 -1.56
C ALA A 115 -1.82 -25.66 -0.16
N ASN A 116 -1.81 -24.77 0.84
CA ASN A 116 -1.62 -25.11 2.25
C ASN A 116 -2.94 -25.11 3.04
N ASP A 117 -4.09 -25.01 2.37
CA ASP A 117 -5.43 -24.94 2.98
C ASP A 117 -5.57 -23.76 3.98
N LEU A 118 -4.91 -22.62 3.70
CA LEU A 118 -4.88 -21.46 4.58
C LEU A 118 -5.51 -20.22 3.91
N SER A 119 -5.97 -19.31 4.75
CA SER A 119 -6.19 -17.92 4.29
C SER A 119 -4.84 -17.27 4.00
N LEU A 120 -4.82 -16.26 3.11
CA LEU A 120 -3.62 -15.49 2.85
C LEU A 120 -3.06 -14.85 4.14
N ALA A 121 -3.95 -14.37 5.00
CA ALA A 121 -3.54 -13.75 6.27
C ALA A 121 -2.87 -14.77 7.20
N ASP A 122 -3.43 -15.97 7.36
CA ASP A 122 -2.82 -17.01 8.18
C ASP A 122 -1.49 -17.49 7.59
N TYR A 123 -1.42 -17.60 6.25
CA TYR A 123 -0.19 -17.96 5.57
C TYR A 123 0.91 -16.90 5.75
N ILE A 124 0.55 -15.61 5.65
CA ILE A 124 1.48 -14.50 5.94
C ILE A 124 2.00 -14.58 7.38
N TRP A 125 1.13 -14.85 8.36
CA TRP A 125 1.54 -15.03 9.76
C TRP A 125 2.55 -16.17 9.93
N GLN A 126 2.30 -17.32 9.32
CA GLN A 126 3.25 -18.45 9.35
C GLN A 126 4.60 -18.07 8.72
N GLN A 127 4.58 -17.43 7.55
CA GLN A 127 5.79 -17.01 6.85
C GLN A 127 6.56 -15.90 7.61
N ALA A 128 5.87 -15.14 8.45
CA ALA A 128 6.48 -14.17 9.36
C ALA A 128 7.07 -14.81 10.64
N GLY A 129 6.91 -16.15 10.83
CA GLY A 129 7.36 -16.87 12.02
C GLY A 129 6.44 -16.65 13.22
N LEU A 130 5.15 -16.43 13.00
CA LEU A 130 4.14 -16.12 14.01
C LEU A 130 3.04 -17.21 14.05
N ASP A 131 2.35 -17.30 15.18
CA ASP A 131 1.20 -18.20 15.34
C ASP A 131 -0.07 -17.53 14.77
N PRO A 132 -0.67 -18.07 13.68
CA PRO A 132 -1.89 -17.51 13.09
C PRO A 132 -3.09 -17.44 14.05
N LYS A 133 -3.11 -18.25 15.09
CA LYS A 133 -4.18 -18.24 16.13
C LYS A 133 -4.20 -16.92 16.92
N GLN A 134 -3.12 -16.13 16.89
CA GLN A 134 -3.01 -14.84 17.55
C GLN A 134 -3.38 -13.67 16.61
N ARG A 135 -3.71 -13.96 15.36
CA ARG A 135 -4.06 -12.95 14.37
C ARG A 135 -5.36 -12.23 14.76
N PRO A 136 -5.41 -10.90 14.67
CA PRO A 136 -6.65 -10.17 14.86
C PRO A 136 -7.63 -10.43 13.71
N ASP A 137 -8.92 -10.39 14.01
CA ASP A 137 -9.98 -10.51 13.00
C ASP A 137 -10.23 -9.20 12.23
N ARG A 138 -9.63 -8.11 12.65
CA ARG A 138 -9.82 -6.78 12.10
C ARG A 138 -8.52 -5.99 12.11
N VAL A 139 -8.39 -5.07 11.12
CA VAL A 139 -7.28 -4.13 11.03
C VAL A 139 -7.81 -2.70 11.09
N SER A 140 -7.12 -1.84 11.86
CA SER A 140 -7.48 -0.43 11.95
C SER A 140 -7.15 0.30 10.66
N VAL A 141 -8.09 1.13 10.18
CA VAL A 141 -7.93 1.88 8.94
C VAL A 141 -8.29 3.35 9.12
N GLY A 142 -7.85 4.17 8.19
CA GLY A 142 -8.17 5.57 8.09
C GLY A 142 -8.44 5.96 6.65
N VAL A 143 -8.53 7.26 6.41
CA VAL A 143 -8.78 7.82 5.09
C VAL A 143 -7.79 8.92 4.77
N SER A 144 -7.44 9.05 3.49
CA SER A 144 -6.66 10.15 2.95
C SER A 144 -7.56 11.15 2.24
N ILE A 145 -7.30 12.44 2.49
CA ILE A 145 -7.90 13.58 1.80
C ILE A 145 -6.81 14.23 0.97
N GLY A 146 -7.02 14.32 -0.34
CA GLY A 146 -6.15 15.03 -1.27
C GLY A 146 -6.15 16.54 -1.02
N ILE A 147 -5.28 17.26 -1.71
CA ILE A 147 -5.23 18.73 -1.68
C ILE A 147 -6.58 19.27 -2.19
N GLN A 148 -7.19 20.16 -1.41
CA GLN A 148 -8.49 20.75 -1.69
C GLN A 148 -8.33 22.20 -2.17
N PRO A 149 -9.30 22.74 -2.91
CA PRO A 149 -9.29 24.15 -3.34
C PRO A 149 -9.41 25.15 -2.18
N SER A 150 -9.99 24.74 -1.04
CA SER A 150 -10.17 25.62 0.12
C SER A 150 -10.17 24.83 1.44
N ILE A 151 -9.96 25.54 2.55
CA ILE A 151 -10.04 24.98 3.91
C ILE A 151 -11.47 24.51 4.21
N GLU A 152 -12.49 25.21 3.72
CA GLU A 152 -13.89 24.85 3.87
C GLU A 152 -14.22 23.51 3.20
N GLU A 153 -13.67 23.26 2.00
CA GLU A 153 -13.83 21.97 1.32
C GLU A 153 -13.07 20.85 2.04
N THR A 154 -11.91 21.16 2.63
CA THR A 154 -11.20 20.23 3.51
C THR A 154 -12.06 19.87 4.72
N PHE A 155 -12.68 20.84 5.37
CA PHE A 155 -13.60 20.60 6.49
C PHE A 155 -14.79 19.74 6.07
N ALA A 156 -15.41 20.05 4.93
CA ALA A 156 -16.54 19.28 4.43
C ALA A 156 -16.18 17.80 4.19
N GLN A 157 -14.99 17.51 3.65
CA GLN A 157 -14.53 16.14 3.49
C GLN A 157 -14.18 15.46 4.82
N ILE A 158 -13.59 16.19 5.77
CA ILE A 158 -13.34 15.65 7.12
C ILE A 158 -14.67 15.30 7.79
N ASP A 159 -15.65 16.21 7.76
CA ASP A 159 -16.98 15.96 8.35
C ASP A 159 -17.67 14.74 7.72
N GLU A 160 -17.57 14.59 6.38
CA GLU A 160 -18.09 13.45 5.64
C GLU A 160 -17.43 12.13 6.13
N PHE A 161 -16.09 12.08 6.18
CA PHE A 161 -15.38 10.84 6.53
C PHE A 161 -15.51 10.48 8.01
N LEU A 162 -15.54 11.46 8.92
CA LEU A 162 -15.85 11.23 10.30
C LEU A 162 -17.29 10.70 10.46
N GLY A 163 -18.25 11.25 9.71
CA GLY A 163 -19.62 10.78 9.64
C GLY A 163 -19.77 9.36 9.09
N LEU A 164 -18.85 8.92 8.22
CA LEU A 164 -18.77 7.55 7.75
C LEU A 164 -18.09 6.60 8.75
N GLY A 165 -17.46 7.13 9.81
CA GLY A 165 -16.84 6.34 10.88
C GLY A 165 -15.33 6.16 10.75
N TYR A 166 -14.64 6.90 9.87
CA TYR A 166 -13.17 6.88 9.82
C TYR A 166 -12.56 7.59 11.02
N GLY A 167 -11.69 6.91 11.77
CA GLY A 167 -11.09 7.39 13.01
C GLY A 167 -9.72 8.06 12.86
N ARG A 168 -9.11 8.05 11.67
CA ARG A 168 -7.84 8.70 11.35
C ARG A 168 -7.96 9.43 10.02
N ILE A 169 -7.54 10.68 10.00
CA ILE A 169 -7.55 11.55 8.81
C ILE A 169 -6.09 11.85 8.39
N LYS A 170 -5.74 11.54 7.14
CA LYS A 170 -4.50 11.95 6.49
C LYS A 170 -4.80 13.11 5.54
N LEU A 171 -4.01 14.18 5.63
CA LEU A 171 -4.13 15.34 4.76
C LEU A 171 -2.90 15.46 3.89
N LYS A 172 -3.08 15.62 2.59
CA LYS A 172 -2.01 15.93 1.66
C LYS A 172 -1.63 17.39 1.78
N ILE A 173 -0.32 17.66 1.80
CA ILE A 173 0.24 19.01 1.90
C ILE A 173 1.27 19.25 0.79
N GLU A 174 1.42 20.52 0.44
CA GLU A 174 2.46 21.06 -0.43
C GLU A 174 2.83 22.48 0.01
N PRO A 175 3.98 23.04 -0.38
CA PRO A 175 4.33 24.43 -0.06
C PRO A 175 3.21 25.41 -0.42
N GLY A 176 2.76 26.19 0.57
CA GLY A 176 1.63 27.11 0.42
C GLY A 176 0.24 26.52 0.70
N TRP A 177 0.13 25.19 0.81
CA TRP A 177 -1.08 24.49 1.28
C TRP A 177 -0.71 23.52 2.40
N ASP A 178 -0.35 24.06 3.56
CA ASP A 178 0.28 23.29 4.64
C ASP A 178 -0.06 23.84 6.04
N VAL A 179 0.77 24.69 6.62
CA VAL A 179 0.69 25.11 8.03
C VAL A 179 -0.65 25.79 8.37
N GLU A 180 -1.14 26.70 7.53
CA GLU A 180 -2.39 27.41 7.77
C GLU A 180 -3.57 26.43 7.76
N MET A 181 -3.66 25.60 6.73
CA MET A 181 -4.68 24.57 6.61
C MET A 181 -4.62 23.59 7.78
N ALA A 182 -3.43 23.06 8.13
CA ALA A 182 -3.27 22.11 9.20
C ALA A 182 -3.63 22.68 10.59
N ARG A 183 -3.29 23.96 10.85
CA ARG A 183 -3.70 24.68 12.07
C ARG A 183 -5.22 24.88 12.12
N ALA A 184 -5.83 25.28 11.01
CA ALA A 184 -7.28 25.43 10.94
C ALA A 184 -8.02 24.10 11.21
N VAL A 185 -7.52 22.99 10.63
CA VAL A 185 -8.06 21.65 10.88
C VAL A 185 -7.90 21.27 12.36
N ARG A 186 -6.72 21.44 12.95
CA ARG A 186 -6.49 21.11 14.37
C ARG A 186 -7.35 21.96 15.29
N ALA A 187 -7.54 23.23 15.00
CA ALA A 187 -8.40 24.12 15.79
C ALA A 187 -9.88 23.69 15.76
N ARG A 188 -10.37 23.25 14.60
CA ARG A 188 -11.76 22.78 14.44
C ARG A 188 -11.98 21.36 14.98
N TYR A 189 -10.98 20.50 14.87
CA TYR A 189 -11.03 19.09 15.28
C TYR A 189 -9.87 18.74 16.23
N PRO A 190 -9.94 19.18 17.50
CA PRO A 190 -8.81 19.09 18.44
C PRO A 190 -8.37 17.63 18.72
N ASP A 191 -9.30 16.67 18.64
CA ASP A 191 -9.09 15.29 19.10
C ASP A 191 -8.89 14.29 17.96
N ILE A 192 -8.99 14.71 16.68
CA ILE A 192 -8.81 13.76 15.57
C ILE A 192 -7.37 13.23 15.52
N ARG A 193 -7.24 11.94 15.17
CA ARG A 193 -5.94 11.38 14.78
C ARG A 193 -5.56 11.91 13.41
N MET A 194 -4.76 12.97 13.39
CA MET A 194 -4.34 13.67 12.18
C MET A 194 -2.91 13.30 11.82
N MET A 195 -2.66 13.08 10.55
CA MET A 195 -1.33 13.00 9.97
C MET A 195 -1.25 13.85 8.70
N LEU A 196 -0.05 14.29 8.37
CA LEU A 196 0.24 15.05 7.17
C LEU A 196 1.15 14.24 6.26
N ASP A 197 0.92 14.33 4.95
CA ASP A 197 1.71 13.64 3.94
C ASP A 197 2.13 14.64 2.86
N ALA A 198 3.42 14.85 2.77
CA ALA A 198 4.03 15.84 1.90
C ALA A 198 4.40 15.29 0.51
N ASN A 199 4.41 13.96 0.34
CA ASN A 199 4.82 13.30 -0.91
C ASN A 199 6.05 13.98 -1.55
N SER A 200 7.11 14.15 -0.74
CA SER A 200 8.42 14.69 -1.17
C SER A 200 8.44 16.16 -1.60
N ALA A 201 7.48 16.97 -1.16
CA ALA A 201 7.32 18.35 -1.66
C ALA A 201 8.29 19.37 -1.06
N TYR A 202 9.10 19.02 -0.05
CA TYR A 202 10.00 19.92 0.67
C TYR A 202 11.46 19.53 0.52
N THR A 203 12.33 20.42 0.97
CA THR A 203 13.78 20.24 1.03
C THR A 203 14.28 20.36 2.48
N LEU A 204 15.54 20.04 2.74
CA LEU A 204 16.13 20.22 4.09
C LEU A 204 16.17 21.69 4.51
N ASP A 205 16.22 22.63 3.56
CA ASP A 205 16.20 24.07 3.84
C ASP A 205 14.87 24.50 4.46
N ASP A 206 13.79 23.73 4.26
CA ASP A 206 12.48 23.94 4.84
C ASP A 206 12.35 23.42 6.30
N ALA A 207 13.42 22.93 6.93
CA ALA A 207 13.34 22.35 8.27
C ALA A 207 12.68 23.27 9.32
N ALA A 208 13.01 24.58 9.29
CA ALA A 208 12.39 25.56 10.17
C ALA A 208 10.88 25.76 9.86
N HIS A 209 10.47 25.63 8.60
CA HIS A 209 9.06 25.66 8.21
C HIS A 209 8.34 24.40 8.69
N LEU A 210 8.91 23.21 8.46
CA LEU A 210 8.36 21.94 8.88
C LEU A 210 8.23 21.81 10.41
N SER A 211 9.11 22.45 11.19
CA SER A 211 9.00 22.49 12.65
C SER A 211 7.73 23.20 13.16
N GLN A 212 7.06 23.99 12.33
CA GLN A 212 5.78 24.63 12.69
C GLN A 212 4.61 23.63 12.84
N PHE A 213 4.80 22.37 12.39
CA PHE A 213 3.82 21.30 12.62
C PHE A 213 3.96 20.67 14.02
N ASP A 214 5.03 20.93 14.76
CA ASP A 214 5.35 20.26 16.03
C ASP A 214 4.31 20.49 17.13
N ASP A 215 3.58 21.59 17.08
CA ASP A 215 2.53 21.94 18.06
C ASP A 215 1.14 21.35 17.67
N LEU A 216 1.05 20.65 16.53
CA LEU A 216 -0.22 20.12 16.03
C LEU A 216 -0.58 18.73 16.53
N ASN A 217 0.23 18.12 17.40
CA ASN A 217 0.01 16.75 17.90
C ASN A 217 -0.30 15.77 16.75
N LEU A 218 0.58 15.74 15.75
CA LEU A 218 0.45 14.85 14.61
C LEU A 218 0.76 13.41 15.00
N LEU A 219 0.03 12.48 14.42
CA LEU A 219 0.38 11.06 14.47
C LEU A 219 1.75 10.84 13.77
N MET A 220 1.94 11.50 12.63
CA MET A 220 3.20 11.52 11.88
C MET A 220 3.20 12.63 10.82
N LEU A 221 4.43 13.01 10.39
CA LEU A 221 4.70 13.75 9.17
C LEU A 221 5.36 12.77 8.18
N GLU A 222 4.65 12.47 7.08
CA GLU A 222 5.03 11.46 6.10
C GLU A 222 5.81 12.09 4.96
N GLN A 223 6.96 11.48 4.61
CA GLN A 223 7.84 11.75 3.47
C GLN A 223 7.97 13.23 3.10
N PRO A 224 8.50 14.08 3.99
CA PRO A 224 8.63 15.51 3.68
C PRO A 224 9.67 15.80 2.59
N LEU A 225 10.81 15.08 2.57
CA LEU A 225 11.90 15.33 1.64
C LEU A 225 11.84 14.38 0.42
N TYR A 226 12.82 14.48 -0.46
CA TYR A 226 12.86 13.79 -1.73
C TYR A 226 12.62 12.27 -1.63
N HIS A 227 12.00 11.68 -2.65
CA HIS A 227 11.42 10.34 -2.61
C HIS A 227 12.41 9.17 -2.41
N ASP A 228 13.69 9.34 -2.71
CA ASP A 228 14.73 8.29 -2.52
C ASP A 228 15.79 8.68 -1.48
N ASP A 229 15.55 9.76 -0.72
CA ASP A 229 16.52 10.34 0.20
C ASP A 229 16.27 9.89 1.65
N ILE A 230 17.11 8.99 2.13
CA ILE A 230 17.16 8.59 3.54
C ILE A 230 18.14 9.48 4.33
N TYR A 231 19.21 9.93 3.69
CA TYR A 231 20.27 10.68 4.38
C TYR A 231 19.80 12.04 4.86
N LEU A 232 19.17 12.85 4.01
CA LEU A 232 18.66 14.16 4.42
C LEU A 232 17.52 14.05 5.44
N HIS A 233 16.70 13.01 5.36
CA HIS A 233 15.72 12.73 6.42
C HIS A 233 16.41 12.47 7.77
N SER A 234 17.58 11.83 7.80
CA SER A 234 18.34 11.65 9.05
C SER A 234 18.88 12.97 9.62
N LEU A 235 19.13 13.96 8.76
CA LEU A 235 19.50 15.31 9.17
C LEU A 235 18.29 16.15 9.60
N LEU A 236 17.12 15.92 9.02
CA LEU A 236 15.88 16.59 9.42
C LEU A 236 15.34 16.06 10.75
N ALA A 237 15.44 14.75 11.01
CA ALA A 237 14.86 14.10 12.19
C ALA A 237 15.19 14.76 13.54
N PRO A 238 16.41 15.24 13.82
CA PRO A 238 16.73 15.95 15.07
C PRO A 238 16.22 17.40 15.10
N GLN A 239 15.75 17.98 13.99
CA GLN A 239 15.33 19.37 13.89
C GLN A 239 13.82 19.55 14.10
N ILE A 240 13.02 18.48 14.09
CA ILE A 240 11.58 18.50 14.31
C ILE A 240 11.17 17.50 15.39
N LYS A 241 10.04 17.75 16.06
CA LYS A 241 9.51 16.87 17.12
C LYS A 241 8.47 15.91 16.56
N SER A 242 7.74 16.32 15.53
CA SER A 242 6.74 15.49 14.84
C SER A 242 7.36 14.17 14.40
N PRO A 243 6.75 13.01 14.66
CA PRO A 243 7.31 11.73 14.25
C PRO A 243 7.44 11.65 12.72
N LEU A 244 8.67 11.53 12.21
CA LEU A 244 8.89 11.30 10.78
C LEU A 244 8.48 9.88 10.39
N CYS A 245 7.75 9.77 9.30
CA CYS A 245 7.41 8.53 8.62
C CYS A 245 8.02 8.52 7.23
N LEU A 246 8.68 7.44 6.83
CA LEU A 246 9.15 7.25 5.46
C LEU A 246 8.20 6.34 4.68
N ASP A 247 7.86 6.78 3.47
CA ASP A 247 7.06 6.10 2.45
C ASP A 247 7.94 5.83 1.22
N GLU A 248 8.04 6.76 0.30
CA GLU A 248 8.67 6.62 -1.00
C GLU A 248 10.14 6.20 -0.90
N SER A 249 10.86 6.60 0.14
CA SER A 249 12.27 6.25 0.35
C SER A 249 12.50 4.79 0.75
N ILE A 250 11.45 4.02 1.05
CA ILE A 250 11.58 2.63 1.49
C ILE A 250 11.14 1.67 0.38
N HIS A 251 12.09 1.16 -0.39
CA HIS A 251 11.83 0.22 -1.50
C HIS A 251 12.01 -1.25 -1.12
N ASN A 252 12.70 -1.54 -0.01
CA ASN A 252 13.01 -2.90 0.44
C ASN A 252 13.53 -2.90 1.89
N GLU A 253 13.81 -4.10 2.43
CA GLU A 253 14.34 -4.25 3.79
C GLU A 253 15.68 -3.50 4.02
N ARG A 254 16.56 -3.40 3.01
CA ARG A 254 17.85 -2.71 3.18
C ARG A 254 17.68 -1.21 3.36
N ASP A 255 16.73 -0.61 2.65
CA ASP A 255 16.40 0.81 2.80
C ASP A 255 15.79 1.06 4.19
N ALA A 256 14.86 0.20 4.62
CA ALA A 256 14.31 0.26 5.96
C ALA A 256 15.39 0.16 7.04
N ARG A 257 16.32 -0.78 6.90
CA ARG A 257 17.46 -0.94 7.82
C ARG A 257 18.35 0.31 7.84
N ALA A 258 18.71 0.84 6.68
CA ALA A 258 19.51 2.05 6.56
C ALA A 258 18.81 3.26 7.21
N ALA A 259 17.50 3.42 6.96
CA ALA A 259 16.70 4.50 7.56
C ALA A 259 16.68 4.42 9.09
N LEU A 260 16.51 3.22 9.65
CA LEU A 260 16.51 3.00 11.09
C LEU A 260 17.92 3.15 11.71
N ASP A 261 18.97 2.67 11.03
CA ASP A 261 20.35 2.77 11.50
C ASP A 261 20.83 4.22 11.51
N LEU A 262 20.37 5.06 10.58
CA LEU A 262 20.67 6.49 10.51
C LEU A 262 19.73 7.34 11.39
N GLY A 263 18.68 6.78 11.96
CA GLY A 263 17.69 7.53 12.71
C GLY A 263 16.85 8.47 11.85
N ALA A 264 16.67 8.15 10.55
CA ALA A 264 15.96 8.98 9.60
C ALA A 264 14.44 9.04 9.81
N CYS A 265 13.87 8.06 10.52
CA CYS A 265 12.45 8.02 10.82
C CYS A 265 12.14 7.30 12.13
N ARG A 266 10.95 7.48 12.64
CA ARG A 266 10.36 6.77 13.79
C ARG A 266 9.24 5.83 13.41
N ILE A 267 8.75 5.91 12.16
CA ILE A 267 7.63 5.14 11.62
C ILE A 267 7.99 4.78 10.18
N ILE A 268 7.59 3.59 9.74
CA ILE A 268 7.70 3.20 8.33
C ILE A 268 6.31 2.87 7.78
N ASN A 269 6.00 3.48 6.64
CA ASN A 269 4.88 3.10 5.81
C ASN A 269 5.28 1.90 4.94
N ILE A 270 4.61 0.78 5.09
CA ILE A 270 4.83 -0.39 4.25
C ILE A 270 3.69 -0.48 3.23
N LYS A 271 4.01 -0.27 1.96
CA LYS A 271 3.10 -0.54 0.84
C LYS A 271 3.62 -1.77 0.10
N PRO A 272 2.94 -2.93 0.15
CA PRO A 272 3.41 -4.14 -0.53
C PRO A 272 3.79 -3.91 -1.99
N ALA A 273 3.00 -3.12 -2.73
CA ALA A 273 3.30 -2.76 -4.11
C ALA A 273 4.65 -2.04 -4.24
N ARG A 274 4.88 -0.96 -3.48
CA ARG A 274 6.10 -0.15 -3.56
C ARG A 274 7.35 -0.92 -3.15
N VAL A 275 7.26 -1.79 -2.14
CA VAL A 275 8.43 -2.54 -1.65
C VAL A 275 8.72 -3.81 -2.46
N GLY A 276 7.93 -4.11 -3.50
CA GLY A 276 8.19 -5.22 -4.41
C GLY A 276 7.58 -6.55 -3.99
N GLY A 277 6.52 -6.52 -3.16
CA GLY A 277 5.68 -7.65 -2.82
C GLY A 277 5.55 -7.93 -1.32
N LEU A 278 4.71 -8.90 -1.01
CA LEU A 278 4.42 -9.33 0.36
C LEU A 278 5.66 -9.88 1.08
N SER A 279 6.57 -10.55 0.36
CA SER A 279 7.82 -11.07 0.94
C SER A 279 8.70 -9.95 1.51
N GLN A 280 8.81 -8.82 0.80
CA GLN A 280 9.52 -7.65 1.31
C GLN A 280 8.76 -6.99 2.45
N ALA A 281 7.43 -6.88 2.33
CA ALA A 281 6.59 -6.34 3.40
C ALA A 281 6.75 -7.10 4.73
N VAL A 282 6.76 -8.44 4.68
CA VAL A 282 7.01 -9.31 5.85
C VAL A 282 8.42 -9.08 6.42
N ARG A 283 9.46 -8.98 5.58
CA ARG A 283 10.84 -8.74 6.04
C ARG A 283 10.99 -7.38 6.71
N ILE A 284 10.40 -6.32 6.12
CA ILE A 284 10.43 -4.97 6.71
C ILE A 284 9.65 -4.96 8.03
N HIS A 285 8.48 -5.59 8.06
CA HIS A 285 7.69 -5.75 9.30
C HIS A 285 8.52 -6.40 10.41
N ASN A 286 9.15 -7.55 10.12
CA ASN A 286 9.94 -8.29 11.12
C ASN A 286 11.12 -7.45 11.64
N LEU A 287 11.85 -6.76 10.74
CA LEU A 287 12.91 -5.85 11.10
C LEU A 287 12.42 -4.73 12.02
N CYS A 288 11.31 -4.07 11.67
CA CYS A 288 10.72 -2.99 12.47
C CYS A 288 10.24 -3.49 13.84
N ARG A 289 9.60 -4.66 13.88
CA ARG A 289 9.14 -5.30 15.11
C ARG A 289 10.29 -5.64 16.05
N GLU A 290 11.39 -6.18 15.54
CA GLU A 290 12.60 -6.47 16.33
C GLU A 290 13.20 -5.21 16.94
N ARG A 291 13.05 -4.06 16.30
CA ARG A 291 13.55 -2.75 16.75
C ARG A 291 12.53 -1.93 17.53
N GLY A 292 11.32 -2.42 17.71
CA GLY A 292 10.24 -1.70 18.39
C GLY A 292 9.74 -0.47 17.62
N VAL A 293 9.89 -0.46 16.30
CA VAL A 293 9.44 0.63 15.42
C VAL A 293 8.04 0.32 14.89
N PRO A 294 7.04 1.18 15.12
CA PRO A 294 5.70 0.99 14.60
C PRO A 294 5.67 1.13 13.09
N VAL A 295 4.82 0.32 12.45
CA VAL A 295 4.56 0.40 11.02
C VAL A 295 3.06 0.52 10.76
N TRP A 296 2.72 0.91 9.54
CA TRP A 296 1.35 0.93 9.04
C TRP A 296 1.32 0.58 7.55
N CYS A 297 0.17 0.14 7.08
CA CYS A 297 -0.01 -0.21 5.67
C CYS A 297 -0.58 0.98 4.92
N GLY A 298 0.23 1.58 4.06
CA GLY A 298 -0.24 2.55 3.10
C GLY A 298 -0.98 1.88 1.94
N GLY A 299 -1.94 2.59 1.36
CA GLY A 299 -2.64 2.17 0.15
C GLY A 299 -2.16 2.92 -1.09
N MET A 300 -2.45 2.32 -2.22
CA MET A 300 -2.27 2.89 -3.56
C MET A 300 -3.58 2.84 -4.36
N GLU A 301 -4.71 3.00 -3.65
CA GLU A 301 -6.07 2.97 -4.22
C GLU A 301 -6.37 1.63 -4.95
N GLU A 302 -5.93 0.53 -4.37
CA GLU A 302 -6.12 -0.81 -4.91
C GLU A 302 -7.59 -1.15 -5.09
N THR A 303 -7.87 -2.05 -6.03
CA THR A 303 -9.15 -2.76 -6.10
C THR A 303 -9.26 -3.79 -4.96
N GLY A 304 -10.36 -4.53 -4.91
CA GLY A 304 -10.56 -5.54 -3.88
C GLY A 304 -9.49 -6.63 -3.85
N ILE A 305 -8.81 -6.91 -4.96
CA ILE A 305 -7.74 -7.91 -5.05
C ILE A 305 -6.50 -7.40 -4.28
N GLY A 306 -5.95 -6.25 -4.62
CA GLY A 306 -4.79 -5.69 -3.91
C GLY A 306 -5.13 -5.30 -2.48
N ARG A 307 -6.35 -4.81 -2.24
CA ARG A 307 -6.85 -4.51 -0.90
C ARG A 307 -6.88 -5.73 0.02
N ALA A 308 -7.28 -6.90 -0.49
CA ALA A 308 -7.26 -8.13 0.29
C ALA A 308 -5.84 -8.50 0.74
N ALA A 309 -4.85 -8.36 -0.13
CA ALA A 309 -3.44 -8.55 0.22
C ALA A 309 -2.96 -7.54 1.28
N ASN A 310 -3.34 -6.26 1.14
CA ASN A 310 -3.01 -5.22 2.12
C ASN A 310 -3.66 -5.46 3.48
N VAL A 311 -4.93 -5.85 3.52
CA VAL A 311 -5.63 -6.20 4.78
C VAL A 311 -4.97 -7.41 5.43
N ALA A 312 -4.61 -8.42 4.65
CA ALA A 312 -3.95 -9.63 5.16
C ALA A 312 -2.61 -9.30 5.82
N VAL A 313 -1.72 -8.54 5.16
CA VAL A 313 -0.41 -8.18 5.73
C VAL A 313 -0.52 -7.20 6.89
N ALA A 314 -1.49 -6.27 6.86
CA ALA A 314 -1.74 -5.33 7.94
C ALA A 314 -2.26 -6.00 9.23
N SER A 315 -2.63 -7.28 9.18
CA SER A 315 -2.96 -8.06 10.37
C SER A 315 -1.74 -8.46 11.22
N LEU A 316 -0.52 -8.31 10.71
CA LEU A 316 0.70 -8.59 11.47
C LEU A 316 0.87 -7.64 12.66
N PRO A 317 1.42 -8.08 13.80
CA PRO A 317 1.35 -7.33 15.07
C PRO A 317 2.13 -6.02 15.09
N GLY A 318 3.07 -5.79 14.16
CA GLY A 318 3.80 -4.53 14.03
C GLY A 318 3.01 -3.40 13.38
N TYR A 319 1.91 -3.70 12.69
CA TYR A 319 1.01 -2.71 12.09
C TYR A 319 0.08 -2.12 13.16
N THR A 320 0.65 -1.25 13.99
CA THR A 320 -0.03 -0.69 15.16
C THR A 320 -0.72 0.64 14.88
N LEU A 321 -0.51 1.22 13.71
CA LEU A 321 -1.10 2.49 13.30
C LEU A 321 -2.17 2.26 12.22
N PRO A 322 -3.25 3.08 12.16
CA PRO A 322 -4.31 2.90 11.18
C PRO A 322 -3.80 3.02 9.74
N GLY A 323 -4.10 2.01 8.91
CA GLY A 323 -3.68 1.95 7.51
C GLY A 323 -4.47 2.87 6.57
N ASP A 324 -3.93 3.11 5.38
CA ASP A 324 -4.65 3.76 4.27
C ASP A 324 -5.36 2.73 3.38
N ILE A 325 -5.92 1.72 4.00
CA ILE A 325 -6.69 0.65 3.38
C ILE A 325 -8.17 0.99 3.56
N SER A 326 -8.64 2.07 2.95
CA SER A 326 -10.05 2.48 3.05
C SER A 326 -10.99 1.42 2.44
N ALA A 327 -12.26 1.42 2.82
CA ALA A 327 -13.27 0.54 2.23
C ALA A 327 -13.38 0.73 0.71
N SER A 328 -13.87 -0.28 0.00
CA SER A 328 -13.94 -0.30 -1.47
C SER A 328 -14.74 0.89 -2.04
N ASP A 329 -15.84 1.26 -1.40
CA ASP A 329 -16.71 2.35 -1.80
C ASP A 329 -16.10 3.75 -1.64
N ARG A 330 -14.92 3.86 -1.01
CA ARG A 330 -14.15 5.11 -0.98
C ARG A 330 -13.68 5.52 -2.37
N TYR A 331 -13.33 4.54 -3.21
CA TYR A 331 -12.67 4.78 -4.50
C TYR A 331 -13.56 4.45 -5.70
N PHE A 332 -14.35 3.38 -5.65
CA PHE A 332 -15.06 2.84 -6.80
C PHE A 332 -16.56 2.73 -6.56
N GLU A 333 -17.37 2.97 -7.61
CA GLU A 333 -18.81 2.68 -7.59
C GLU A 333 -19.07 1.17 -7.55
N ARG A 334 -18.26 0.40 -8.28
CA ARG A 334 -18.26 -1.07 -8.29
C ARG A 334 -16.83 -1.56 -8.24
N ASP A 335 -16.56 -2.43 -7.28
CA ASP A 335 -15.28 -3.14 -7.17
C ASP A 335 -15.27 -4.35 -8.11
N ILE A 336 -14.08 -4.90 -8.37
CA ILE A 336 -13.87 -6.09 -9.22
C ILE A 336 -13.98 -7.40 -8.43
N ILE A 337 -14.37 -7.37 -7.19
CA ILE A 337 -14.67 -8.55 -6.36
C ILE A 337 -16.15 -8.60 -6.02
N THR A 338 -16.68 -9.81 -5.83
CA THR A 338 -18.11 -10.02 -5.59
C THR A 338 -18.57 -9.62 -4.19
N ASP A 339 -17.64 -9.57 -3.23
CA ASP A 339 -17.89 -9.17 -1.84
C ASP A 339 -16.91 -8.05 -1.44
N PRO A 340 -17.23 -6.76 -1.73
CA PRO A 340 -16.37 -5.62 -1.45
C PRO A 340 -16.06 -5.46 0.04
N PHE A 341 -14.91 -4.83 0.35
CA PHE A 341 -14.55 -4.49 1.72
C PHE A 341 -15.40 -3.32 2.23
N VAL A 342 -16.04 -3.52 3.38
CA VAL A 342 -16.93 -2.56 4.02
C VAL A 342 -16.31 -2.08 5.34
N LEU A 343 -16.37 -0.77 5.58
CA LEU A 343 -15.90 -0.17 6.83
C LEU A 343 -16.81 -0.57 8.01
N ASN A 344 -16.20 -1.09 9.06
CA ASN A 344 -16.85 -1.12 10.36
C ASN A 344 -16.79 0.29 10.98
N ARG A 345 -17.93 0.96 10.98
CA ARG A 345 -18.05 2.37 11.37
C ARG A 345 -17.88 2.62 12.85
N GLU A 346 -18.01 1.60 13.69
CA GLU A 346 -17.93 1.74 15.15
C GLU A 346 -16.49 1.94 15.62
N ASP A 347 -15.53 1.28 14.94
CA ASP A 347 -14.13 1.25 15.38
C ASP A 347 -13.11 1.59 14.26
N SER A 348 -13.59 2.00 13.08
CA SER A 348 -12.75 2.32 11.92
C SER A 348 -11.84 1.15 11.54
N THR A 349 -12.43 -0.02 11.32
CA THR A 349 -11.70 -1.24 10.95
C THR A 349 -12.24 -1.89 9.69
N LEU A 350 -11.39 -2.72 9.05
CA LEU A 350 -11.80 -3.70 8.04
C LEU A 350 -11.60 -5.11 8.58
N SER A 351 -12.50 -6.03 8.19
CA SER A 351 -12.39 -7.43 8.55
C SER A 351 -11.26 -8.12 7.79
N VAL A 352 -10.45 -8.90 8.49
CA VAL A 352 -9.49 -9.82 7.90
C VAL A 352 -10.23 -11.07 7.45
N ARG A 353 -10.04 -11.48 6.22
CA ARG A 353 -10.76 -12.60 5.63
C ARG A 353 -10.15 -13.95 6.03
N ASN A 354 -11.01 -14.96 6.21
CA ASN A 354 -10.63 -16.29 6.71
C ASN A 354 -10.85 -17.43 5.68
N GLY A 355 -11.30 -17.12 4.46
CA GLY A 355 -11.44 -18.12 3.40
C GLY A 355 -10.08 -18.51 2.80
N LEU A 356 -10.05 -19.50 1.92
CA LEU A 356 -8.83 -19.97 1.26
C LEU A 356 -8.17 -18.86 0.42
N GLY A 357 -6.84 -18.83 0.47
CA GLY A 357 -6.04 -17.88 -0.31
C GLY A 357 -6.39 -16.43 0.01
N LEU A 358 -6.48 -15.62 -1.03
CA LEU A 358 -6.82 -14.19 -0.96
C LEU A 358 -8.21 -13.94 -0.35
N SER A 359 -9.11 -14.92 -0.43
CA SER A 359 -10.51 -14.84 0.08
C SER A 359 -11.29 -13.64 -0.48
N ALA A 360 -10.91 -13.18 -1.67
CA ALA A 360 -11.56 -12.10 -2.40
C ALA A 360 -11.94 -12.64 -3.78
N ALA A 361 -13.16 -13.17 -3.92
CA ALA A 361 -13.62 -13.78 -5.15
C ALA A 361 -13.71 -12.73 -6.26
N PRO A 362 -12.93 -12.84 -7.35
CA PRO A 362 -13.01 -11.92 -8.48
C PRO A 362 -14.38 -11.98 -9.15
N ASP A 363 -14.92 -10.85 -9.55
CA ASP A 363 -16.04 -10.76 -10.47
C ASP A 363 -15.53 -10.91 -11.91
N GLU A 364 -15.23 -12.17 -12.29
CA GLU A 364 -14.60 -12.45 -13.57
C GLU A 364 -15.43 -11.97 -14.78
N ALA A 365 -16.77 -11.91 -14.66
CA ALA A 365 -17.61 -11.41 -15.73
C ALA A 365 -17.38 -9.90 -15.89
N PHE A 366 -17.36 -9.16 -14.80
CA PHE A 366 -17.10 -7.73 -14.82
C PHE A 366 -15.66 -7.42 -15.25
N ILE A 367 -14.68 -8.16 -14.76
CA ILE A 367 -13.27 -8.01 -15.19
C ILE A 367 -13.17 -8.19 -16.71
N ARG A 368 -13.81 -9.22 -17.29
CA ARG A 368 -13.80 -9.47 -18.74
C ARG A 368 -14.41 -8.32 -19.55
N GLU A 369 -15.41 -7.64 -19.04
CA GLU A 369 -16.03 -6.46 -19.69
C GLU A 369 -15.07 -5.26 -19.69
N LEU A 370 -14.20 -5.14 -18.68
CA LEU A 370 -13.27 -4.03 -18.52
C LEU A 370 -11.97 -4.20 -19.29
N VAL A 371 -11.53 -5.44 -19.56
CA VAL A 371 -10.19 -5.74 -20.09
C VAL A 371 -9.93 -5.06 -21.43
N GLU A 372 -8.91 -4.21 -21.48
CA GLU A 372 -8.43 -3.50 -22.67
C GLU A 372 -7.21 -4.20 -23.31
N ARG A 373 -6.38 -4.84 -22.49
CA ARG A 373 -5.17 -5.57 -22.94
C ARG A 373 -5.06 -6.88 -22.18
N ARG A 374 -4.68 -7.94 -22.89
CA ARG A 374 -4.49 -9.28 -22.34
C ARG A 374 -3.29 -9.96 -22.99
N ILE A 375 -2.52 -10.66 -22.19
CA ILE A 375 -1.48 -11.59 -22.65
C ILE A 375 -1.45 -12.82 -21.77
N GLU A 376 -1.21 -13.97 -22.38
CA GLU A 376 -1.03 -15.26 -21.71
C GLU A 376 0.38 -15.76 -21.98
N ILE A 377 1.07 -16.23 -20.95
CA ILE A 377 2.39 -16.83 -20.96
C ILE A 377 2.25 -18.23 -20.39
N ALA A 378 2.57 -19.26 -21.20
CA ALA A 378 2.48 -20.68 -20.87
C ALA A 378 3.75 -21.43 -21.30
#